data_65f2d84e3c47ecc1b27ffbcd2c71affe
#
_entry.id   65f2d84e3c47ecc1b27ffbcd2c71affe
#
_cell.length_a   1.000
_cell.length_b   1.000
_cell.length_c   1.000
_cell.angle_alpha   90.00
_cell.angle_beta   90.00
_cell.angle_gamma   90.00
#
_symmetry.space_group_name_H-M   'P 1'
#
loop_
_entity.id
_entity.type
_entity.pdbx_description
1 polymer ?
#
loop_
_entity_poly.entity_id
_entity_poly.type
_entity_poly.pdbx_seq_one_letter_code
_entity_poly.pdbx_strand_id
1 'polypeptide(L)'
;MGLTTENGSTAAGKEPCGLKFLIYGRTGWIGGLLGGLCTERGIPFVYGDGRLEYRAQLEADIAAASPTHVFNAAGVTGRPNVDWCETHRVETIRANVVGTLTLADVCRERGLILVNYATGCIFEYDGAHPLDSGVGFKEEDTPNFVGSFYSKTKAMVEELLKNYENVCTLRVRMPISSDLLNPRNFITKITRYEKVVNIPNSMTILNELLPISIEMAKRNLTGIWNFTNPGVVSHNEILEMYKDYIDPKFTWKNFNLEEQAKVIVAPRSNNELDTTKLKGEFPELLSIKESLIKYVFEPNKTASVA
;
A
#
# COMPACT_ATOMS: atom_id res chain seq x y z
N MET A 1 60.50 3.98 -40.75
CA MET A 1 59.53 2.89 -40.93
C MET A 1 59.41 2.18 -39.60
N GLY A 2 58.29 2.28 -38.94
CA GLY A 2 58.06 1.62 -37.68
C GLY A 2 56.63 1.96 -37.25
N LEU A 3 55.68 1.08 -37.62
CA LEU A 3 54.28 1.16 -37.25
C LEU A 3 54.10 0.68 -35.82
N THR A 4 53.60 1.54 -34.97
CA THR A 4 53.13 1.20 -33.63
C THR A 4 51.64 0.91 -33.73
N THR A 5 51.23 -0.33 -33.48
CA THR A 5 49.86 -0.78 -33.35
C THR A 5 49.36 -0.42 -31.96
N GLU A 6 48.38 0.50 -31.89
CA GLU A 6 47.59 0.74 -30.68
C GLU A 6 46.59 -0.40 -30.48
N ASN A 7 46.71 -1.11 -29.35
CA ASN A 7 45.72 -2.02 -28.88
C ASN A 7 44.63 -1.23 -28.12
N GLY A 8 43.56 -0.94 -28.80
CA GLY A 8 42.35 -0.43 -28.19
C GLY A 8 41.63 -1.55 -27.40
N SER A 9 41.82 -1.55 -26.09
CA SER A 9 41.00 -2.34 -25.17
C SER A 9 39.61 -1.69 -25.08
N THR A 10 38.65 -2.24 -25.82
CA THR A 10 37.24 -1.91 -25.66
C THR A 10 36.80 -2.46 -24.30
N ALA A 11 36.57 -1.55 -23.35
CA ALA A 11 35.87 -1.87 -22.12
C ALA A 11 34.48 -2.42 -22.52
N ALA A 12 34.29 -3.70 -22.26
CA ALA A 12 32.98 -4.33 -22.37
C ALA A 12 32.04 -3.61 -21.40
N GLY A 13 31.14 -2.80 -21.93
CA GLY A 13 30.06 -2.19 -21.19
C GLY A 13 29.28 -3.32 -20.54
N LYS A 14 29.22 -3.30 -19.19
CA LYS A 14 28.25 -4.12 -18.46
C LYS A 14 26.89 -3.74 -19.02
N GLU A 15 26.18 -4.68 -19.63
CA GLU A 15 24.76 -4.53 -19.91
C GLU A 15 24.07 -4.11 -18.61
N PRO A 16 23.13 -3.15 -18.65
CA PRO A 16 22.43 -2.76 -17.43
C PRO A 16 21.80 -4.03 -16.84
N CYS A 17 22.16 -4.35 -15.60
CA CYS A 17 21.65 -5.50 -14.87
C CYS A 17 20.13 -5.44 -14.95
N GLY A 18 19.52 -6.46 -15.60
CA GLY A 18 18.08 -6.50 -15.82
C GLY A 18 17.31 -6.36 -14.50
N LEU A 19 16.16 -5.70 -14.53
CA LEU A 19 15.30 -5.50 -13.38
C LEU A 19 15.01 -6.84 -12.67
N LYS A 20 15.23 -6.91 -11.36
CA LYS A 20 14.92 -8.09 -10.52
C LYS A 20 14.47 -7.65 -9.14
N PHE A 21 13.33 -8.13 -8.69
CA PHE A 21 12.74 -7.76 -7.42
C PHE A 21 12.93 -8.83 -6.35
N LEU A 22 13.11 -8.38 -5.10
CA LEU A 22 12.95 -9.20 -3.90
C LEU A 22 11.70 -8.70 -3.17
N ILE A 23 10.73 -9.58 -2.95
CA ILE A 23 9.42 -9.21 -2.37
C ILE A 23 9.23 -9.91 -1.03
N TYR A 24 9.09 -9.14 0.04
CA TYR A 24 8.67 -9.65 1.35
C TYR A 24 7.15 -9.57 1.51
N GLY A 25 6.56 -10.56 2.18
CA GLY A 25 5.12 -10.62 2.40
C GLY A 25 4.37 -11.56 1.45
N ARG A 26 5.01 -12.65 0.98
CA ARG A 26 4.45 -13.67 0.08
C ARG A 26 3.04 -14.13 0.45
N THR A 27 2.79 -14.41 1.74
CA THR A 27 1.49 -14.90 2.25
C THR A 27 0.49 -13.77 2.51
N GLY A 28 0.93 -12.51 2.36
CA GLY A 28 0.09 -11.33 2.45
C GLY A 28 -0.69 -11.09 1.15
N TRP A 29 -1.75 -10.29 1.23
CA TRP A 29 -2.59 -9.99 0.07
C TRP A 29 -1.84 -9.16 -0.98
N ILE A 30 -1.25 -8.02 -0.56
CA ILE A 30 -0.51 -7.13 -1.48
C ILE A 30 0.73 -7.83 -2.05
N GLY A 31 1.51 -8.54 -1.22
CA GLY A 31 2.70 -9.26 -1.69
C GLY A 31 2.37 -10.36 -2.68
N GLY A 32 1.28 -11.10 -2.46
CA GLY A 32 0.79 -12.12 -3.39
C GLY A 32 0.35 -11.52 -4.73
N LEU A 33 -0.45 -10.43 -4.70
CA LEU A 33 -0.88 -9.73 -5.91
C LEU A 33 0.31 -9.14 -6.69
N LEU A 34 1.29 -8.56 -6.00
CA LEU A 34 2.49 -8.01 -6.63
C LEU A 34 3.31 -9.08 -7.34
N GLY A 35 3.52 -10.24 -6.68
CA GLY A 35 4.23 -11.35 -7.33
C GLY A 35 3.47 -11.93 -8.53
N GLY A 36 2.14 -12.04 -8.43
CA GLY A 36 1.28 -12.39 -9.58
C GLY A 36 1.45 -11.42 -10.74
N LEU A 37 1.43 -10.12 -10.47
CA LEU A 37 1.63 -9.08 -11.47
C LEU A 37 3.04 -9.13 -12.09
N CYS A 38 4.08 -9.42 -11.29
CA CYS A 38 5.43 -9.61 -11.81
C CYS A 38 5.49 -10.81 -12.76
N THR A 39 4.84 -11.94 -12.40
CA THR A 39 4.75 -13.12 -13.26
C THR A 39 4.07 -12.79 -14.60
N GLU A 40 2.92 -12.13 -14.54
CA GLU A 40 2.13 -11.72 -15.70
C GLU A 40 2.95 -10.81 -16.65
N ARG A 41 3.75 -9.92 -16.11
CA ARG A 41 4.57 -8.97 -16.86
C ARG A 41 5.96 -9.48 -17.21
N GLY A 42 6.31 -10.71 -16.87
CA GLY A 42 7.63 -11.29 -17.12
C GLY A 42 8.76 -10.58 -16.37
N ILE A 43 8.47 -9.95 -15.24
CA ILE A 43 9.46 -9.27 -14.40
C ILE A 43 10.08 -10.29 -13.45
N PRO A 44 11.41 -10.52 -13.51
CA PRO A 44 12.10 -11.43 -12.61
C PRO A 44 11.93 -11.00 -11.15
N PHE A 45 11.51 -11.92 -10.30
CA PHE A 45 11.41 -11.69 -8.86
C PHE A 45 11.62 -12.97 -8.06
N VAL A 46 11.92 -12.80 -6.78
CA VAL A 46 11.88 -13.86 -5.77
C VAL A 46 11.18 -13.35 -4.53
N TYR A 47 10.59 -14.26 -3.75
CA TYR A 47 10.12 -13.91 -2.43
C TYR A 47 11.22 -14.11 -1.40
N GLY A 48 11.38 -13.14 -0.49
CA GLY A 48 12.22 -13.30 0.68
C GLY A 48 11.55 -14.20 1.72
N ASP A 49 12.31 -15.10 2.31
CA ASP A 49 11.87 -16.04 3.34
C ASP A 49 12.22 -15.54 4.75
N GLY A 50 13.17 -14.60 4.86
CA GLY A 50 13.62 -14.03 6.11
C GLY A 50 12.56 -13.23 6.84
N ARG A 51 12.55 -13.34 8.17
CA ARG A 51 11.75 -12.48 9.03
C ARG A 51 12.42 -11.11 9.10
N LEU A 52 11.65 -10.04 8.91
CA LEU A 52 12.19 -8.68 8.77
C LEU A 52 12.99 -8.22 10.00
N GLU A 53 12.66 -8.70 11.19
CA GLU A 53 13.36 -8.39 12.43
C GLU A 53 14.72 -9.10 12.61
N TYR A 54 15.10 -9.99 11.69
CA TYR A 54 16.36 -10.72 11.75
C TYR A 54 17.30 -10.35 10.61
N ARG A 55 18.18 -9.39 10.88
CA ARG A 55 19.12 -8.82 9.91
C ARG A 55 19.88 -9.86 9.09
N ALA A 56 20.44 -10.88 9.73
CA ALA A 56 21.22 -11.92 9.04
C ALA A 56 20.40 -12.69 7.98
N GLN A 57 19.08 -12.88 8.21
CA GLN A 57 18.21 -13.52 7.24
C GLN A 57 17.98 -12.61 6.03
N LEU A 58 17.78 -11.31 6.25
CA LEU A 58 17.60 -10.33 5.18
C LEU A 58 18.86 -10.22 4.31
N GLU A 59 20.02 -10.19 4.94
CA GLU A 59 21.31 -10.17 4.24
C GLU A 59 21.53 -11.43 3.40
N ALA A 60 21.15 -12.61 3.91
CA ALA A 60 21.22 -13.87 3.19
C ALA A 60 20.25 -13.87 1.97
N ASP A 61 19.01 -13.44 2.15
CA ASP A 61 18.02 -13.33 1.06
C ASP A 61 18.52 -12.38 -0.03
N ILE A 62 19.02 -11.22 0.32
CA ILE A 62 19.53 -10.22 -0.63
C ILE A 62 20.77 -10.76 -1.36
N ALA A 63 21.68 -11.44 -0.66
CA ALA A 63 22.86 -12.04 -1.29
C ALA A 63 22.47 -13.14 -2.29
N ALA A 64 21.54 -14.01 -1.92
CA ALA A 64 21.04 -15.09 -2.79
C ALA A 64 20.24 -14.56 -3.99
N ALA A 65 19.40 -13.56 -3.75
CA ALA A 65 18.55 -12.99 -4.78
C ALA A 65 19.30 -12.05 -5.73
N SER A 66 20.30 -11.32 -5.25
CA SER A 66 20.97 -10.22 -5.99
C SER A 66 19.95 -9.28 -6.65
N PRO A 67 18.99 -8.69 -5.89
CA PRO A 67 17.91 -7.90 -6.46
C PRO A 67 18.40 -6.52 -6.87
N THR A 68 17.65 -5.85 -7.75
CA THR A 68 17.81 -4.42 -8.03
C THR A 68 16.97 -3.54 -7.10
N HIS A 69 15.81 -4.05 -6.68
CA HIS A 69 14.87 -3.37 -5.78
C HIS A 69 14.25 -4.36 -4.81
N VAL A 70 13.89 -3.85 -3.64
CA VAL A 70 13.21 -4.61 -2.60
C VAL A 70 11.82 -4.03 -2.36
N PHE A 71 10.81 -4.90 -2.28
CA PHE A 71 9.44 -4.53 -1.93
C PHE A 71 9.08 -5.10 -0.55
N ASN A 72 8.62 -4.23 0.33
CA ASN A 72 8.10 -4.64 1.63
C ASN A 72 6.57 -4.58 1.64
N ALA A 73 5.93 -5.71 1.43
CA ALA A 73 4.50 -5.92 1.67
C ALA A 73 4.24 -6.77 2.94
N ALA A 74 5.27 -7.01 3.74
CA ALA A 74 5.16 -7.69 5.02
C ALA A 74 4.76 -6.71 6.12
N GLY A 75 3.96 -7.18 7.04
CA GLY A 75 3.52 -6.41 8.20
C GLY A 75 2.35 -7.09 8.90
N VAL A 76 2.10 -6.66 10.12
CA VAL A 76 1.00 -7.18 10.94
C VAL A 76 -0.10 -6.13 11.02
N THR A 77 -1.29 -6.50 10.56
CA THR A 77 -2.53 -5.73 10.75
C THR A 77 -3.51 -6.46 11.66
N GLY A 78 -3.14 -7.70 12.09
CA GLY A 78 -3.96 -8.58 12.89
C GLY A 78 -5.11 -9.24 12.11
N ARG A 79 -5.82 -10.11 12.81
CA ARG A 79 -7.03 -10.79 12.32
C ARG A 79 -8.08 -10.78 13.43
N PRO A 80 -9.31 -10.40 13.16
CA PRO A 80 -9.89 -10.06 11.83
C PRO A 80 -9.49 -8.67 11.32
N ASN A 81 -9.01 -7.78 12.18
CA ASN A 81 -8.67 -6.39 11.89
C ASN A 81 -7.59 -5.85 12.85
N VAL A 82 -7.34 -4.54 12.86
CA VAL A 82 -6.28 -3.88 13.64
C VAL A 82 -6.51 -3.93 15.16
N ASP A 83 -7.70 -4.27 15.64
CA ASP A 83 -7.99 -4.41 17.08
C ASP A 83 -7.10 -5.47 17.74
N TRP A 84 -6.65 -6.48 16.97
CA TRP A 84 -5.68 -7.46 17.42
C TRP A 84 -4.38 -6.80 17.92
N CYS A 85 -3.95 -5.72 17.31
CA CYS A 85 -2.71 -5.02 17.69
C CYS A 85 -2.77 -4.41 19.09
N GLU A 86 -3.96 -4.13 19.63
CA GLU A 86 -4.13 -3.57 20.97
C GLU A 86 -3.66 -4.55 22.06
N THR A 87 -3.80 -5.85 21.82
CA THR A 87 -3.42 -6.92 22.75
C THR A 87 -2.12 -7.63 22.39
N HIS A 88 -1.57 -7.40 21.17
CA HIS A 88 -0.36 -8.03 20.64
C HIS A 88 0.70 -6.95 20.30
N ARG A 89 0.98 -6.09 21.29
CA ARG A 89 1.82 -4.90 21.08
C ARG A 89 3.26 -5.22 20.74
N VAL A 90 3.84 -6.21 21.41
CA VAL A 90 5.26 -6.61 21.18
C VAL A 90 5.42 -7.17 19.76
N GLU A 91 4.52 -8.05 19.33
CA GLU A 91 4.52 -8.64 17.99
C GLU A 91 4.33 -7.55 16.93
N THR A 92 3.44 -6.59 17.21
CA THR A 92 3.20 -5.44 16.33
C THR A 92 4.45 -4.57 16.20
N ILE A 93 5.13 -4.25 17.31
CA ILE A 93 6.39 -3.49 17.30
C ILE A 93 7.45 -4.25 16.51
N ARG A 94 7.65 -5.54 16.83
CA ARG A 94 8.69 -6.34 16.16
C ARG A 94 8.50 -6.39 14.65
N ALA A 95 7.31 -6.68 14.18
CA ALA A 95 7.04 -6.82 12.76
C ALA A 95 6.99 -5.46 12.02
N ASN A 96 6.26 -4.48 12.57
CA ASN A 96 5.95 -3.25 11.85
C ASN A 96 7.00 -2.14 12.05
N VAL A 97 7.70 -2.13 13.19
CA VAL A 97 8.70 -1.09 13.49
C VAL A 97 10.11 -1.66 13.30
N VAL A 98 10.50 -2.61 14.16
CA VAL A 98 11.88 -3.17 14.13
C VAL A 98 12.16 -3.79 12.76
N GLY A 99 11.28 -4.66 12.27
CA GLY A 99 11.47 -5.33 10.99
C GLY A 99 11.58 -4.36 9.82
N THR A 100 10.70 -3.37 9.74
CA THR A 100 10.72 -2.39 8.64
C THR A 100 12.00 -1.54 8.66
N LEU A 101 12.44 -1.09 9.84
CA LEU A 101 13.67 -0.31 9.98
C LEU A 101 14.93 -1.16 9.67
N THR A 102 14.95 -2.42 10.13
CA THR A 102 16.05 -3.35 9.82
C THR A 102 16.17 -3.56 8.30
N LEU A 103 15.04 -3.75 7.61
CA LEU A 103 15.06 -3.92 6.16
C LEU A 103 15.52 -2.65 5.44
N ALA A 104 15.05 -1.46 5.87
CA ALA A 104 15.47 -0.19 5.30
C ALA A 104 16.98 0.03 5.43
N ASP A 105 17.54 -0.30 6.60
CA ASP A 105 18.97 -0.19 6.90
C ASP A 105 19.80 -1.14 6.04
N VAL A 106 19.42 -2.41 5.97
CA VAL A 106 20.09 -3.40 5.11
C VAL A 106 20.04 -2.99 3.63
N CYS A 107 18.90 -2.52 3.15
CA CYS A 107 18.77 -2.02 1.78
C CYS A 107 19.69 -0.82 1.54
N ARG A 108 19.76 0.13 2.48
CA ARG A 108 20.64 1.30 2.39
C ARG A 108 22.11 0.91 2.27
N GLU A 109 22.60 0.03 3.14
CA GLU A 109 23.98 -0.45 3.11
C GLU A 109 24.34 -1.18 1.80
N ARG A 110 23.35 -1.78 1.15
CA ARG A 110 23.52 -2.49 -0.13
C ARG A 110 23.25 -1.62 -1.36
N GLY A 111 22.92 -0.34 -1.18
CA GLY A 111 22.57 0.59 -2.26
C GLY A 111 21.29 0.21 -3.00
N LEU A 112 20.32 -0.43 -2.32
CA LEU A 112 19.05 -0.88 -2.89
C LEU A 112 17.92 0.08 -2.55
N ILE A 113 17.03 0.32 -3.50
CA ILE A 113 15.77 1.03 -3.26
C ILE A 113 14.79 0.07 -2.58
N LEU A 114 14.19 0.54 -1.49
CA LEU A 114 13.11 -0.13 -0.78
C LEU A 114 11.77 0.54 -1.08
N VAL A 115 10.85 -0.17 -1.71
CA VAL A 115 9.44 0.24 -1.83
C VAL A 115 8.66 -0.37 -0.67
N ASN A 116 8.22 0.47 0.24
CA ASN A 116 7.56 0.07 1.49
C ASN A 116 6.07 0.39 1.45
N TYR A 117 5.21 -0.63 1.45
CA TYR A 117 3.77 -0.46 1.59
C TYR A 117 3.42 -0.11 3.04
N ALA A 118 3.23 1.18 3.26
CA ALA A 118 2.86 1.79 4.53
C ALA A 118 1.33 1.99 4.65
N THR A 119 0.89 2.95 5.42
CA THR A 119 -0.53 3.23 5.59
C THR A 119 -0.83 4.71 5.71
N GLY A 120 -1.94 5.17 5.15
CA GLY A 120 -2.53 6.48 5.43
C GLY A 120 -3.49 6.47 6.64
N CYS A 121 -3.66 5.35 7.33
CA CYS A 121 -4.46 5.28 8.57
C CYS A 121 -3.73 5.90 9.77
N ILE A 122 -3.02 6.99 9.55
CA ILE A 122 -2.26 7.76 10.53
C ILE A 122 -2.77 9.22 10.63
N PHE A 123 -3.84 9.52 9.89
CA PHE A 123 -4.50 10.83 9.91
C PHE A 123 -5.97 10.71 10.28
N GLU A 124 -6.54 11.78 10.80
CA GLU A 124 -7.97 11.98 11.00
C GLU A 124 -8.36 13.41 10.65
N TYR A 125 -9.57 13.62 10.14
CA TYR A 125 -10.09 14.95 9.86
C TYR A 125 -9.95 15.87 11.05
N ASP A 126 -9.52 17.11 10.82
CA ASP A 126 -9.29 18.12 11.84
C ASP A 126 -9.71 19.54 11.35
N GLY A 127 -9.40 20.56 12.13
CA GLY A 127 -9.76 21.94 11.79
C GLY A 127 -9.04 22.49 10.55
N ALA A 128 -7.86 21.95 10.20
CA ALA A 128 -7.12 22.33 8.98
C ALA A 128 -7.53 21.48 7.77
N HIS A 129 -8.01 20.25 8.02
CA HIS A 129 -8.47 19.30 7.01
C HIS A 129 -9.91 18.84 7.36
N PRO A 130 -10.91 19.73 7.19
CA PRO A 130 -12.29 19.42 7.58
C PRO A 130 -12.91 18.35 6.68
N LEU A 131 -13.80 17.57 7.26
CA LEU A 131 -14.63 16.63 6.51
C LEU A 131 -15.39 17.38 5.40
N ASP A 132 -15.45 16.77 4.21
CA ASP A 132 -16.12 17.32 3.00
C ASP A 132 -15.56 18.65 2.47
N SER A 133 -14.37 19.06 2.90
CA SER A 133 -13.73 20.29 2.42
C SER A 133 -12.96 20.12 1.12
N GLY A 134 -12.58 18.90 0.74
CA GLY A 134 -11.67 18.63 -0.37
C GLY A 134 -10.20 19.01 -0.06
N VAL A 135 -9.89 19.33 1.21
CA VAL A 135 -8.53 19.60 1.67
C VAL A 135 -7.98 18.33 2.30
N GLY A 136 -7.12 17.62 1.54
CA GLY A 136 -6.48 16.39 1.98
C GLY A 136 -5.14 16.62 2.65
N PHE A 137 -4.71 15.65 3.48
CA PHE A 137 -3.38 15.63 4.07
C PHE A 137 -2.32 15.38 3.00
N LYS A 138 -1.27 16.20 3.01
CA LYS A 138 -0.12 16.10 2.10
C LYS A 138 0.94 15.16 2.65
N GLU A 139 1.95 14.86 1.84
CA GLU A 139 3.03 13.97 2.24
C GLU A 139 3.89 14.54 3.36
N GLU A 140 4.03 15.85 3.43
CA GLU A 140 4.79 16.58 4.47
C GLU A 140 4.03 16.75 5.79
N ASP A 141 2.72 16.55 5.82
CA ASP A 141 1.92 16.72 7.03
C ASP A 141 2.30 15.71 8.10
N THR A 142 2.27 16.20 9.34
CA THR A 142 2.56 15.36 10.50
C THR A 142 1.34 14.50 10.85
N PRO A 143 1.49 13.17 10.99
CA PRO A 143 0.42 12.30 11.44
C PRO A 143 -0.25 12.78 12.73
N ASN A 144 -1.57 12.88 12.72
CA ASN A 144 -2.37 13.37 13.84
C ASN A 144 -3.28 12.30 14.49
N PHE A 145 -3.35 11.08 13.92
CA PHE A 145 -4.17 9.99 14.45
C PHE A 145 -3.34 8.95 15.18
N VAL A 146 -3.56 8.83 16.48
CA VAL A 146 -2.91 7.85 17.39
C VAL A 146 -3.92 6.96 18.10
N GLY A 147 -5.17 6.93 17.63
CA GLY A 147 -6.28 6.24 18.30
C GLY A 147 -6.17 4.72 18.32
N SER A 148 -5.34 4.10 17.47
CA SER A 148 -5.03 2.68 17.52
C SER A 148 -3.54 2.45 17.70
N PHE A 149 -3.16 1.36 18.36
CA PHE A 149 -1.76 0.98 18.52
C PHE A 149 -1.10 0.70 17.16
N TYR A 150 -1.85 0.11 16.23
CA TYR A 150 -1.41 -0.06 14.84
C TYR A 150 -1.02 1.28 14.20
N SER A 151 -1.93 2.25 14.21
CA SER A 151 -1.69 3.57 13.60
C SER A 151 -0.53 4.30 14.26
N LYS A 152 -0.45 4.26 15.60
CA LYS A 152 0.66 4.84 16.36
C LYS A 152 2.00 4.26 15.94
N THR A 153 2.14 2.92 15.83
CA THR A 153 3.39 2.28 15.41
C THR A 153 3.75 2.56 13.97
N LYS A 154 2.75 2.67 13.08
CA LYS A 154 2.98 3.00 11.66
C LYS A 154 3.38 4.46 11.47
N ALA A 155 2.81 5.40 12.23
CA ALA A 155 3.24 6.79 12.21
C ALA A 155 4.69 6.94 12.72
N MET A 156 5.05 6.25 13.81
CA MET A 156 6.43 6.26 14.34
C MET A 156 7.44 5.73 13.34
N VAL A 157 7.17 4.62 12.68
CA VAL A 157 8.12 4.06 11.71
C VAL A 157 8.25 4.95 10.48
N GLU A 158 7.16 5.55 10.01
CA GLU A 158 7.20 6.48 8.89
C GLU A 158 8.08 7.70 9.21
N GLU A 159 7.95 8.27 10.40
CA GLU A 159 8.77 9.40 10.85
C GLU A 159 10.27 9.04 10.84
N LEU A 160 10.62 7.83 11.27
CA LEU A 160 12.01 7.37 11.25
C LEU A 160 12.50 7.10 9.82
N LEU A 161 11.64 6.57 8.94
CA LEU A 161 11.98 6.29 7.54
C LEU A 161 12.23 7.55 6.70
N LYS A 162 11.77 8.73 7.11
CA LYS A 162 12.10 10.01 6.45
C LYS A 162 13.61 10.27 6.36
N ASN A 163 14.40 9.65 7.25
CA ASN A 163 15.85 9.77 7.27
C ASN A 163 16.57 8.80 6.32
N TYR A 164 15.83 7.93 5.63
CA TYR A 164 16.34 6.95 4.68
C TYR A 164 16.06 7.39 3.24
N GLU A 165 17.06 7.89 2.56
CA GLU A 165 16.99 8.41 1.20
C GLU A 165 16.63 7.35 0.13
N ASN A 166 16.87 6.08 0.45
CA ASN A 166 16.61 4.92 -0.42
C ASN A 166 15.21 4.32 -0.25
N VAL A 167 14.32 4.93 0.54
CA VAL A 167 12.99 4.38 0.82
C VAL A 167 11.91 5.14 0.08
N CYS A 168 11.06 4.41 -0.63
CA CYS A 168 9.79 4.86 -1.19
C CYS A 168 8.66 4.38 -0.28
N THR A 169 8.07 5.27 0.49
CA THR A 169 6.99 4.98 1.43
C THR A 169 5.63 5.23 0.80
N LEU A 170 4.82 4.19 0.62
CA LEU A 170 3.52 4.23 -0.03
C LEU A 170 2.40 4.17 1.01
N ARG A 171 1.70 5.28 1.26
CA ARG A 171 0.56 5.36 2.18
C ARG A 171 -0.70 4.75 1.57
N VAL A 172 -0.86 3.45 1.71
CA VAL A 172 -2.06 2.69 1.27
C VAL A 172 -3.21 2.91 2.24
N ARG A 173 -4.44 3.01 1.75
CA ARG A 173 -5.66 3.09 2.57
C ARG A 173 -6.75 2.17 2.06
N MET A 174 -7.43 1.47 2.99
CA MET A 174 -8.64 0.68 2.71
C MET A 174 -8.54 -0.03 1.35
N PRO A 175 -7.55 -0.92 1.15
CA PRO A 175 -7.26 -1.47 -0.17
C PRO A 175 -8.44 -2.27 -0.73
N ILE A 176 -8.67 -2.10 -2.02
CA ILE A 176 -9.74 -2.73 -2.79
C ILE A 176 -9.11 -3.39 -4.03
N SER A 177 -9.62 -4.54 -4.44
CA SER A 177 -9.31 -5.16 -5.73
C SER A 177 -10.57 -5.68 -6.42
N SER A 178 -10.43 -6.12 -7.66
CA SER A 178 -11.50 -6.80 -8.41
C SER A 178 -11.95 -8.13 -7.80
N ASP A 179 -11.14 -8.77 -6.96
CA ASP A 179 -11.50 -10.00 -6.27
C ASP A 179 -12.42 -9.71 -5.07
N LEU A 180 -13.72 -9.70 -5.31
CA LEU A 180 -14.77 -9.49 -4.30
C LEU A 180 -14.98 -10.69 -3.36
N LEU A 181 -14.30 -11.82 -3.59
CA LEU A 181 -14.33 -12.97 -2.69
C LEU A 181 -13.24 -12.89 -1.61
N ASN A 182 -12.22 -12.08 -1.83
CA ASN A 182 -11.10 -11.94 -0.91
C ASN A 182 -11.54 -11.33 0.43
N PRO A 183 -11.34 -12.01 1.56
CA PRO A 183 -11.79 -11.51 2.87
C PRO A 183 -11.03 -10.27 3.36
N ARG A 184 -9.91 -9.91 2.71
CA ARG A 184 -9.14 -8.69 3.03
C ARG A 184 -9.60 -7.48 2.23
N ASN A 185 -10.35 -7.69 1.13
CA ASN A 185 -10.91 -6.63 0.31
C ASN A 185 -11.88 -5.79 1.13
N PHE A 186 -11.72 -4.48 1.07
CA PHE A 186 -12.54 -3.56 1.86
C PHE A 186 -14.04 -3.69 1.53
N ILE A 187 -14.40 -3.84 0.25
CA ILE A 187 -15.80 -4.04 -0.16
C ILE A 187 -16.35 -5.34 0.45
N THR A 188 -15.60 -6.44 0.35
CA THR A 188 -16.00 -7.73 0.94
C THR A 188 -16.23 -7.65 2.44
N LYS A 189 -15.49 -6.77 3.14
CA LYS A 189 -15.71 -6.57 4.58
C LYS A 189 -16.99 -5.80 4.85
N ILE A 190 -17.18 -4.66 4.18
CA ILE A 190 -18.34 -3.80 4.48
C ILE A 190 -19.67 -4.41 4.02
N THR A 191 -19.67 -5.28 3.01
CA THR A 191 -20.86 -6.02 2.60
C THR A 191 -21.28 -7.12 3.60
N ARG A 192 -20.40 -7.49 4.54
CA ARG A 192 -20.67 -8.46 5.61
C ARG A 192 -21.03 -7.83 6.94
N TYR A 193 -20.89 -6.51 7.07
CA TYR A 193 -21.22 -5.81 8.30
C TYR A 193 -22.71 -5.55 8.38
N GLU A 194 -23.29 -5.73 9.56
CA GLU A 194 -24.71 -5.42 9.82
C GLU A 194 -25.00 -3.91 9.68
N LYS A 195 -24.04 -3.10 10.13
CA LYS A 195 -24.10 -1.63 10.06
C LYS A 195 -22.75 -1.07 9.61
N VAL A 196 -22.76 0.02 8.88
CA VAL A 196 -21.59 0.76 8.44
C VAL A 196 -21.69 2.24 8.82
N VAL A 197 -20.55 2.90 8.99
CA VAL A 197 -20.51 4.37 9.08
C VAL A 197 -20.58 4.97 7.67
N ASN A 198 -21.09 6.19 7.57
CA ASN A 198 -21.10 6.93 6.31
C ASN A 198 -20.16 8.12 6.38
N ILE A 199 -18.86 7.87 6.21
CA ILE A 199 -17.80 8.90 6.24
C ILE A 199 -16.92 8.72 5.00
N PRO A 200 -16.73 9.79 4.20
CA PRO A 200 -15.79 9.78 3.08
C PRO A 200 -14.35 9.52 3.52
N ASN A 201 -13.64 8.72 2.73
CA ASN A 201 -12.25 8.35 2.96
C ASN A 201 -11.51 8.19 1.62
N SER A 202 -10.22 8.50 1.62
CA SER A 202 -9.33 8.08 0.53
C SER A 202 -9.16 6.57 0.55
N MET A 203 -9.09 5.95 -0.64
CA MET A 203 -8.95 4.50 -0.80
C MET A 203 -7.97 4.14 -1.92
N THR A 204 -7.45 2.92 -1.89
CA THR A 204 -6.45 2.41 -2.82
C THR A 204 -7.04 1.29 -3.67
N ILE A 205 -7.18 1.48 -4.98
CA ILE A 205 -7.56 0.42 -5.92
C ILE A 205 -6.30 -0.31 -6.38
N LEU A 206 -6.10 -1.53 -5.87
CA LEU A 206 -4.87 -2.30 -6.08
C LEU A 206 -4.63 -2.66 -7.55
N ASN A 207 -5.69 -2.88 -8.32
CA ASN A 207 -5.59 -3.19 -9.75
C ASN A 207 -4.93 -2.05 -10.55
N GLU A 208 -5.10 -0.82 -10.15
CA GLU A 208 -4.50 0.36 -10.78
C GLU A 208 -3.17 0.74 -10.12
N LEU A 209 -3.11 0.73 -8.79
CA LEU A 209 -1.96 1.27 -8.06
C LEU A 209 -0.78 0.29 -7.92
N LEU A 210 -0.97 -1.04 -7.89
CA LEU A 210 0.16 -1.97 -7.88
C LEU A 210 1.04 -1.86 -9.14
N PRO A 211 0.48 -1.77 -10.37
CA PRO A 211 1.27 -1.43 -11.55
C PRO A 211 2.08 -0.14 -11.41
N ILE A 212 1.50 0.89 -10.82
CA ILE A 212 2.18 2.18 -10.58
C ILE A 212 3.35 1.99 -9.62
N SER A 213 3.23 1.18 -8.55
CA SER A 213 4.36 0.93 -7.64
C SER A 213 5.55 0.28 -8.32
N ILE A 214 5.33 -0.56 -9.34
CA ILE A 214 6.39 -1.13 -10.16
C ILE A 214 7.06 -0.03 -11.01
N GLU A 215 6.29 0.86 -11.61
CA GLU A 215 6.86 1.99 -12.38
C GLU A 215 7.63 2.97 -11.48
N MET A 216 7.15 3.20 -10.24
CA MET A 216 7.88 3.99 -9.24
C MET A 216 9.25 3.36 -8.93
N ALA A 217 9.29 2.03 -8.74
CA ALA A 217 10.55 1.31 -8.54
C ALA A 217 11.48 1.49 -9.75
N LYS A 218 11.00 1.27 -10.97
CA LYS A 218 11.80 1.45 -12.21
C LYS A 218 12.37 2.86 -12.37
N ARG A 219 11.64 3.87 -11.90
CA ARG A 219 12.08 5.28 -11.92
C ARG A 219 12.93 5.66 -10.71
N ASN A 220 13.19 4.72 -9.79
CA ASN A 220 13.89 4.94 -8.51
C ASN A 220 13.27 6.07 -7.67
N LEU A 221 11.95 6.18 -7.66
CA LEU A 221 11.26 7.19 -6.86
C LEU A 221 11.37 6.84 -5.37
N THR A 222 11.67 7.84 -4.54
CA THR A 222 11.80 7.69 -3.09
C THR A 222 10.97 8.74 -2.36
N GLY A 223 11.04 8.77 -1.03
CA GLY A 223 10.25 9.64 -0.17
C GLY A 223 8.83 9.11 0.08
N ILE A 224 7.99 9.94 0.67
CA ILE A 224 6.60 9.58 1.01
C ILE A 224 5.67 9.91 -0.15
N TRP A 225 4.70 9.01 -0.38
CA TRP A 225 3.65 9.16 -1.38
C TRP A 225 2.29 8.79 -0.82
N ASN A 226 1.31 9.66 -0.98
CA ASN A 226 -0.09 9.33 -0.70
C ASN A 226 -0.60 8.38 -1.79
N PHE A 227 -0.55 7.08 -1.51
CA PHE A 227 -0.76 6.02 -2.48
C PHE A 227 -2.22 5.57 -2.52
N THR A 228 -3.09 6.52 -2.87
CA THR A 228 -4.54 6.36 -3.01
C THR A 228 -5.01 6.93 -4.33
N ASN A 229 -6.20 6.55 -4.76
CA ASN A 229 -6.82 7.20 -5.89
C ASN A 229 -7.29 8.62 -5.51
N PRO A 230 -7.26 9.60 -6.43
CA PRO A 230 -7.73 10.95 -6.18
C PRO A 230 -9.19 11.03 -5.68
N GLY A 231 -9.40 11.88 -4.68
CA GLY A 231 -10.71 12.11 -4.07
C GLY A 231 -11.06 11.11 -2.98
N VAL A 232 -12.29 11.14 -2.56
CA VAL A 232 -12.84 10.32 -1.47
C VAL A 232 -14.12 9.61 -1.88
N VAL A 233 -14.46 8.56 -1.17
CA VAL A 233 -15.72 7.82 -1.30
C VAL A 233 -16.16 7.31 0.07
N SER A 234 -17.46 7.39 0.35
CA SER A 234 -18.03 6.89 1.59
C SER A 234 -18.41 5.41 1.47
N HIS A 235 -18.67 4.78 2.63
CA HIS A 235 -19.17 3.40 2.65
C HIS A 235 -20.51 3.29 1.90
N ASN A 236 -21.42 4.25 2.09
CA ASN A 236 -22.72 4.23 1.41
C ASN A 236 -22.57 4.32 -0.10
N GLU A 237 -21.74 5.22 -0.61
CA GLU A 237 -21.51 5.35 -2.06
C GLU A 237 -20.97 4.05 -2.66
N ILE A 238 -20.05 3.36 -1.95
CA ILE A 238 -19.55 2.04 -2.39
C ILE A 238 -20.68 1.00 -2.39
N LEU A 239 -21.50 0.97 -1.33
CA LEU A 239 -22.60 -0.01 -1.22
C LEU A 239 -23.74 0.26 -2.20
N GLU A 240 -23.96 1.52 -2.58
CA GLU A 240 -24.85 1.88 -3.69
C GLU A 240 -24.34 1.33 -5.03
N MET A 241 -23.04 1.54 -5.33
CA MET A 241 -22.41 0.94 -6.51
C MET A 241 -22.47 -0.60 -6.45
N TYR A 242 -22.22 -1.21 -5.28
CA TYR A 242 -22.34 -2.66 -5.12
C TYR A 242 -23.76 -3.15 -5.43
N LYS A 243 -24.77 -2.44 -4.95
CA LYS A 243 -26.18 -2.73 -5.25
C LYS A 243 -26.48 -2.61 -6.74
N ASP A 244 -25.99 -1.55 -7.39
CA ASP A 244 -26.29 -1.29 -8.80
C ASP A 244 -25.62 -2.28 -9.76
N TYR A 245 -24.42 -2.74 -9.43
CA TYR A 245 -23.62 -3.58 -10.31
C TYR A 245 -23.64 -5.06 -9.96
N ILE A 246 -23.76 -5.43 -8.67
CA ILE A 246 -23.53 -6.78 -8.19
C ILE A 246 -24.81 -7.43 -7.65
N ASP A 247 -25.48 -6.78 -6.69
CA ASP A 247 -26.66 -7.34 -6.02
C ASP A 247 -27.75 -6.29 -5.83
N PRO A 248 -28.70 -6.19 -6.77
CA PRO A 248 -29.81 -5.21 -6.69
C PRO A 248 -30.71 -5.33 -5.45
N LYS A 249 -30.65 -6.47 -4.74
CA LYS A 249 -31.42 -6.70 -3.50
C LYS A 249 -30.64 -6.36 -2.24
N PHE A 250 -29.36 -5.98 -2.38
CA PHE A 250 -28.50 -5.65 -1.23
C PHE A 250 -29.05 -4.47 -0.46
N THR A 251 -29.05 -4.58 0.87
CA THR A 251 -29.47 -3.53 1.80
C THR A 251 -28.50 -3.45 2.95
N TRP A 252 -28.34 -2.27 3.53
CA TRP A 252 -27.49 -2.04 4.71
C TRP A 252 -28.14 -1.04 5.65
N LYS A 253 -27.57 -0.91 6.83
CA LYS A 253 -27.95 0.09 7.83
C LYS A 253 -26.74 0.93 8.18
N ASN A 254 -26.97 2.17 8.59
CA ASN A 254 -25.90 3.00 9.14
C ASN A 254 -25.98 3.04 10.67
N PHE A 255 -24.83 3.28 11.28
CA PHE A 255 -24.73 3.77 12.64
C PHE A 255 -23.91 5.07 12.67
N ASN A 256 -24.14 5.89 13.68
CA ASN A 256 -23.31 7.06 13.92
C ASN A 256 -22.00 6.67 14.64
N LEU A 257 -21.08 7.65 14.81
CA LEU A 257 -19.78 7.39 15.44
C LEU A 257 -19.90 6.95 16.92
N GLU A 258 -20.89 7.44 17.66
CA GLU A 258 -21.12 7.05 19.06
C GLU A 258 -21.56 5.59 19.16
N GLU A 259 -22.43 5.15 18.27
CA GLU A 259 -22.84 3.74 18.18
C GLU A 259 -21.67 2.86 17.76
N GLN A 260 -20.86 3.31 16.76
CA GLN A 260 -19.67 2.59 16.35
C GLN A 260 -18.68 2.42 17.49
N ALA A 261 -18.40 3.47 18.25
CA ALA A 261 -17.46 3.44 19.38
C ALA A 261 -17.81 2.39 20.45
N LYS A 262 -19.06 1.94 20.51
CA LYS A 262 -19.50 0.89 21.45
C LYS A 262 -19.18 -0.52 20.97
N VAL A 263 -18.88 -0.71 19.68
CA VAL A 263 -18.68 -2.05 19.08
C VAL A 263 -17.27 -2.29 18.58
N ILE A 264 -16.44 -1.25 18.44
CA ILE A 264 -15.02 -1.37 18.04
C ILE A 264 -14.11 -1.18 19.25
N VAL A 265 -12.99 -1.91 19.28
CA VAL A 265 -11.99 -1.82 20.36
C VAL A 265 -11.11 -0.58 20.17
N ALA A 266 -10.63 -0.36 18.97
CA ALA A 266 -9.79 0.78 18.64
C ALA A 266 -10.52 1.75 17.69
N PRO A 267 -10.42 3.08 17.89
CA PRO A 267 -10.92 4.07 16.94
C PRO A 267 -10.41 3.84 15.52
N ARG A 268 -11.16 4.29 14.55
CA ARG A 268 -10.80 4.20 13.12
C ARG A 268 -10.42 5.57 12.59
N SER A 269 -9.36 5.59 11.82
CA SER A 269 -8.89 6.76 11.09
C SER A 269 -9.83 7.07 9.92
N ASN A 270 -10.31 8.30 9.84
CA ASN A 270 -11.07 8.82 8.71
C ASN A 270 -10.36 10.06 8.19
N ASN A 271 -10.01 10.08 6.91
CA ASN A 271 -9.30 11.20 6.30
C ASN A 271 -9.37 11.19 4.78
N GLU A 272 -9.04 12.35 4.21
CA GLU A 272 -8.68 12.54 2.82
C GLU A 272 -7.17 12.74 2.71
N LEU A 273 -6.51 12.06 1.77
CA LEU A 273 -5.12 12.27 1.42
C LEU A 273 -5.03 13.09 0.13
N ASP A 274 -4.22 14.13 0.12
CA ASP A 274 -3.90 14.89 -1.09
C ASP A 274 -3.06 14.02 -2.03
N THR A 275 -3.51 13.85 -3.25
CA THR A 275 -2.87 13.02 -4.27
C THR A 275 -2.24 13.83 -5.40
N THR A 276 -2.10 15.15 -5.22
CA THR A 276 -1.55 16.06 -6.24
C THR A 276 -0.16 15.62 -6.69
N LYS A 277 0.70 15.20 -5.77
CA LYS A 277 2.04 14.68 -6.06
C LYS A 277 1.99 13.43 -6.93
N LEU A 278 1.19 12.44 -6.54
CA LEU A 278 1.05 11.18 -7.27
C LEU A 278 0.41 11.39 -8.64
N LYS A 279 -0.64 12.21 -8.71
CA LYS A 279 -1.34 12.56 -9.96
C LYS A 279 -0.44 13.35 -10.92
N GLY A 280 0.45 14.17 -10.41
CA GLY A 280 1.45 14.91 -11.20
C GLY A 280 2.45 13.97 -11.86
N GLU A 281 2.87 12.92 -11.17
CA GLU A 281 3.80 11.89 -11.69
C GLU A 281 3.12 10.87 -12.59
N PHE A 282 1.84 10.55 -12.34
CA PHE A 282 1.00 9.60 -13.07
C PHE A 282 -0.33 10.26 -13.49
N PRO A 283 -0.32 11.09 -14.56
CA PRO A 283 -1.50 11.86 -14.97
C PRO A 283 -2.73 11.02 -15.36
N GLU A 284 -2.51 9.77 -15.77
CA GLU A 284 -3.56 8.81 -16.13
C GLU A 284 -4.31 8.21 -14.93
N LEU A 285 -3.80 8.37 -13.70
CA LEU A 285 -4.43 7.84 -12.50
C LEU A 285 -5.88 8.34 -12.36
N LEU A 286 -6.83 7.43 -12.27
CA LEU A 286 -8.26 7.73 -12.20
C LEU A 286 -8.67 8.19 -10.79
N SER A 287 -9.74 8.97 -10.71
CA SER A 287 -10.40 9.23 -9.43
C SER A 287 -10.87 7.93 -8.78
N ILE A 288 -11.08 7.95 -7.47
CA ILE A 288 -11.52 6.75 -6.73
C ILE A 288 -12.81 6.16 -7.31
N LYS A 289 -13.78 7.00 -7.69
CA LYS A 289 -15.06 6.53 -8.23
C LYS A 289 -14.91 5.92 -9.63
N GLU A 290 -14.15 6.57 -10.52
CA GLU A 290 -13.87 6.04 -11.86
C GLU A 290 -13.08 4.72 -11.77
N SER A 291 -12.10 4.66 -10.88
CA SER A 291 -11.28 3.47 -10.68
C SER A 291 -12.10 2.30 -10.10
N LEU A 292 -13.01 2.56 -9.14
CA LEU A 292 -13.96 1.58 -8.63
C LEU A 292 -14.84 1.00 -9.75
N ILE A 293 -15.42 1.85 -10.59
CA ILE A 293 -16.25 1.40 -11.70
C ILE A 293 -15.43 0.56 -12.66
N LYS A 294 -14.31 1.09 -13.16
CA LYS A 294 -13.50 0.47 -14.21
C LYS A 294 -12.86 -0.87 -13.77
N TYR A 295 -12.28 -0.90 -12.59
CA TYR A 295 -11.44 -2.04 -12.18
C TYR A 295 -12.16 -3.02 -11.24
N VAL A 296 -13.27 -2.62 -10.62
CA VAL A 296 -13.93 -3.46 -9.63
C VAL A 296 -15.36 -3.81 -10.04
N PHE A 297 -16.20 -2.82 -10.29
CA PHE A 297 -17.63 -3.09 -10.49
C PHE A 297 -17.95 -3.58 -11.91
N GLU A 298 -17.46 -2.92 -12.96
CA GLU A 298 -17.71 -3.38 -14.34
C GLU A 298 -17.22 -4.82 -14.60
N PRO A 299 -16.00 -5.25 -14.16
CA PRO A 299 -15.57 -6.62 -14.36
C PRO A 299 -16.39 -7.66 -13.60
N ASN A 300 -17.07 -7.26 -12.53
CA ASN A 300 -17.88 -8.15 -11.69
C ASN A 300 -19.40 -7.97 -11.90
N LYS A 301 -19.79 -7.17 -12.88
CA LYS A 301 -21.21 -6.89 -13.14
C LYS A 301 -21.97 -8.18 -13.38
N THR A 302 -22.98 -8.44 -12.55
CA THR A 302 -23.90 -9.55 -12.79
C THR A 302 -24.73 -9.25 -14.02
N ALA A 303 -24.79 -10.22 -14.94
CA ALA A 303 -25.70 -10.10 -16.08
C ALA A 303 -27.10 -9.83 -15.54
N SER A 304 -27.71 -8.72 -15.90
CA SER A 304 -29.09 -8.42 -15.57
C SER A 304 -29.93 -9.62 -16.07
N VAL A 305 -30.57 -10.33 -15.16
CA VAL A 305 -31.60 -11.28 -15.53
C VAL A 305 -32.72 -10.42 -16.11
N ALA A 306 -32.81 -10.41 -17.45
CA ALA A 306 -33.83 -9.73 -18.21
C ALA A 306 -35.20 -10.36 -17.94
#